data_daea24ccc091273341652a434d9257b5
#
_entry.id   daea24ccc091273341652a434d9257b5
#
_cell.length_a   1.000
_cell.length_b   1.000
_cell.length_c   1.000
_cell.angle_alpha   90.00
_cell.angle_beta   90.00
_cell.angle_gamma   90.00
#
_symmetry.space_group_name_H-M   'P 1'
#
loop_
_entity.id
_entity.type
_entity.pdbx_description
1 polymer ?
#
loop_
_entity_poly.entity_id
_entity_poly.type
_entity_poly.pdbx_seq_one_letter_code
_entity_poly.pdbx_strand_id
1 'polypeptide(L)'
;TDWPAFEAGLPADLVKAGLPISGVYDLEAIRLTPLNEPLGMKPEDVGPLSPMFLEPLTGSPSVIAFGGAEYDEFDRQAGDLAKAWAAKGVETSTLKMPGRDHFTALSALAETDHALFAAALKLLGLKG
;
A
#
# COMPACT_ATOMS: atom_id res chain seq x y z
N THR A 1 -0.99 11.12 5.92
CA THR A 1 -1.35 12.54 5.74
C THR A 1 -1.85 13.11 7.04
N ASP A 2 -1.33 14.27 7.45
CA ASP A 2 -1.88 15.09 8.54
C ASP A 2 -3.06 15.90 7.98
N TRP A 3 -4.26 15.33 8.07
CA TRP A 3 -5.46 15.90 7.48
C TRP A 3 -5.85 17.27 8.03
N PRO A 4 -5.78 17.51 9.37
CA PRO A 4 -6.01 18.85 9.92
C PRO A 4 -5.01 19.91 9.46
N ALA A 5 -3.76 19.52 9.19
CA ALA A 5 -2.77 20.45 8.63
C ALA A 5 -2.99 20.70 7.14
N PHE A 6 -3.56 19.72 6.40
CA PHE A 6 -3.89 19.87 4.99
C PHE A 6 -5.09 20.81 4.80
N GLU A 7 -6.17 20.61 5.59
CA GLU A 7 -7.34 21.47 5.56
C GLU A 7 -7.98 21.54 6.97
N ALA A 8 -8.17 22.75 7.47
CA ALA A 8 -8.77 22.98 8.78
C ALA A 8 -10.21 22.43 8.85
N GLY A 9 -10.49 21.63 9.88
CA GLY A 9 -11.78 21.00 10.07
C GLY A 9 -11.87 19.55 9.61
N LEU A 10 -10.87 19.04 8.88
CA LEU A 10 -10.79 17.60 8.60
C LEU A 10 -10.40 16.83 9.87
N PRO A 11 -11.03 15.66 10.13
CA PRO A 11 -10.65 14.84 11.26
C PRO A 11 -9.27 14.23 11.06
N ALA A 12 -8.47 14.12 12.12
CA ALA A 12 -7.14 13.52 12.06
C ALA A 12 -7.17 12.05 11.58
N ASP A 13 -8.27 11.35 11.86
CA ASP A 13 -8.53 9.97 11.47
C ASP A 13 -9.44 9.85 10.24
N LEU A 14 -9.36 10.77 9.29
CA LEU A 14 -10.20 10.80 8.08
C LEU A 14 -10.13 9.47 7.31
N VAL A 15 -8.94 8.92 7.12
CA VAL A 15 -8.74 7.60 6.51
C VAL A 15 -8.75 6.54 7.61
N LYS A 16 -9.75 5.68 7.61
CA LYS A 16 -9.98 4.67 8.65
C LYS A 16 -9.21 3.38 8.43
N ALA A 17 -8.85 3.05 7.19
CA ALA A 17 -8.11 1.85 6.83
C ALA A 17 -7.45 2.01 5.47
N GLY A 18 -6.46 1.15 5.16
CA GLY A 18 -5.78 1.12 3.88
C GLY A 18 -5.81 -0.27 3.23
N LEU A 19 -6.05 -0.32 1.93
CA LEU A 19 -5.92 -1.53 1.12
C LEU A 19 -5.09 -1.21 -0.14
N PRO A 20 -3.78 -0.96 -0.01
CA PRO A 20 -2.91 -0.79 -1.17
C PRO A 20 -2.77 -2.13 -1.91
N ILE A 21 -2.92 -2.08 -3.24
CA ILE A 21 -2.85 -3.25 -4.12
C ILE A 21 -1.74 -3.03 -5.13
N SER A 22 -0.75 -3.94 -5.17
CA SER A 22 0.37 -3.91 -6.11
C SER A 22 1.10 -2.56 -6.15
N GLY A 23 1.29 -1.97 -4.97
CA GLY A 23 1.94 -0.67 -4.83
C GLY A 23 3.46 -0.75 -4.83
N VAL A 24 4.09 0.39 -5.14
CA VAL A 24 5.52 0.62 -4.97
C VAL A 24 5.70 1.58 -3.80
N TYR A 25 6.45 1.18 -2.78
CA TYR A 25 6.56 1.88 -1.51
C TYR A 25 7.97 2.40 -1.23
N ASP A 26 8.97 1.86 -1.92
CA ASP A 26 10.34 2.37 -2.02
C ASP A 26 10.59 2.75 -3.48
N LEU A 27 10.63 4.04 -3.75
CA LEU A 27 10.74 4.56 -5.12
C LEU A 27 12.13 4.42 -5.72
N GLU A 28 13.14 3.96 -4.97
CA GLU A 28 14.45 3.66 -5.53
C GLU A 28 14.35 2.62 -6.66
N ALA A 29 13.45 1.64 -6.51
CA ALA A 29 13.19 0.65 -7.54
C ALA A 29 12.72 1.30 -8.86
N ILE A 30 11.88 2.33 -8.80
CA ILE A 30 11.42 3.08 -9.99
C ILE A 30 12.55 3.99 -10.52
N ARG A 31 13.25 4.70 -9.61
CA ARG A 31 14.32 5.64 -9.98
C ARG A 31 15.42 4.98 -10.81
N LEU A 32 15.73 3.71 -10.53
CA LEU A 32 16.77 2.94 -11.22
C LEU A 32 16.30 2.28 -12.54
N THR A 33 15.08 2.54 -12.99
CA THR A 33 14.53 1.98 -14.22
C THR A 33 14.26 3.06 -15.28
N PRO A 34 14.00 2.67 -16.54
CA PRO A 34 13.56 3.61 -17.58
C PRO A 34 12.25 4.37 -17.24
N LEU A 35 11.47 3.87 -16.29
CA LEU A 35 10.27 4.58 -15.80
C LEU A 35 10.61 5.93 -15.16
N ASN A 36 11.84 6.12 -14.73
CA ASN A 36 12.28 7.40 -14.18
C ASN A 36 12.52 8.49 -15.25
N GLU A 37 12.63 8.14 -16.50
CA GLU A 37 12.93 9.13 -17.56
C GLU A 37 11.91 10.28 -17.59
N PRO A 38 10.58 10.03 -17.62
CA PRO A 38 9.59 11.09 -17.56
C PRO A 38 9.40 11.69 -16.14
N LEU A 39 9.76 10.96 -15.08
CA LEU A 39 9.57 11.42 -13.70
C LEU A 39 10.71 12.33 -13.23
N GLY A 40 11.93 12.10 -13.72
CA GLY A 40 13.09 12.90 -13.38
C GLY A 40 13.49 12.84 -11.90
N MET A 41 13.12 11.77 -11.17
CA MET A 41 13.48 11.62 -9.75
C MET A 41 14.97 11.55 -9.56
N LYS A 42 15.47 12.30 -8.60
CA LYS A 42 16.85 12.28 -8.14
C LYS A 42 16.99 11.43 -6.88
N PRO A 43 18.21 11.04 -6.48
CA PRO A 43 18.41 10.26 -5.26
C PRO A 43 17.83 10.92 -4.00
N GLU A 44 17.90 12.24 -3.91
CA GLU A 44 17.35 13.02 -2.78
C GLU A 44 15.83 13.01 -2.68
N ASP A 45 15.13 12.72 -3.80
CA ASP A 45 13.67 12.67 -3.85
C ASP A 45 13.12 11.35 -3.30
N VAL A 46 13.90 10.28 -3.34
CA VAL A 46 13.43 8.92 -3.00
C VAL A 46 12.91 8.84 -1.57
N GLY A 47 13.69 9.30 -0.58
CA GLY A 47 13.30 9.23 0.82
C GLY A 47 11.98 9.96 1.11
N PRO A 48 11.87 11.27 0.79
CA PRO A 48 10.66 12.04 1.03
C PRO A 48 9.42 11.57 0.29
N LEU A 49 9.57 10.92 -0.88
CA LEU A 49 8.44 10.51 -1.71
C LEU A 49 8.04 9.04 -1.51
N SER A 50 8.88 8.22 -0.87
CA SER A 50 8.60 6.80 -0.65
C SER A 50 7.74 6.56 0.59
N PRO A 51 6.52 6.00 0.44
CA PRO A 51 5.64 5.71 1.58
C PRO A 51 6.29 4.89 2.70
N MET A 52 7.22 4.00 2.36
CA MET A 52 7.94 3.14 3.30
C MET A 52 8.71 3.93 4.36
N PHE A 53 9.25 5.09 4.01
CA PHE A 53 10.08 5.90 4.91
C PHE A 53 9.31 7.00 5.66
N LEU A 54 8.05 7.23 5.28
CA LEU A 54 7.22 8.23 5.93
C LEU A 54 6.70 7.74 7.30
N GLU A 55 6.35 8.70 8.15
CA GLU A 55 5.66 8.39 9.40
C GLU A 55 4.18 8.17 9.13
N PRO A 56 3.66 6.94 9.32
CA PRO A 56 2.24 6.69 9.19
C PRO A 56 1.48 7.32 10.37
N LEU A 57 0.28 7.83 10.12
CA LEU A 57 -0.66 8.10 11.21
C LEU A 57 -1.17 6.76 11.75
N THR A 58 -1.07 6.59 13.07
CA THR A 58 -1.46 5.36 13.76
C THR A 58 -2.99 5.23 13.86
N GLY A 59 -3.47 4.00 13.97
CA GLY A 59 -4.90 3.70 14.17
C GLY A 59 -5.66 3.31 12.91
N SER A 60 -5.05 3.41 11.73
CA SER A 60 -5.66 2.94 10.47
C SER A 60 -5.02 1.62 10.02
N PRO A 61 -5.68 0.46 10.24
CA PRO A 61 -5.15 -0.83 9.82
C PRO A 61 -4.96 -0.88 8.30
N SER A 62 -3.95 -1.63 7.85
CA SER A 62 -3.62 -1.76 6.43
C SER A 62 -3.40 -3.22 6.02
N VAL A 63 -4.06 -3.63 4.94
CA VAL A 63 -3.83 -4.91 4.28
C VAL A 63 -3.11 -4.63 2.96
N ILE A 64 -1.85 -5.02 2.85
CA ILE A 64 -1.00 -4.75 1.70
C ILE A 64 -1.09 -5.95 0.76
N ALA A 65 -1.86 -5.80 -0.33
CA ALA A 65 -2.15 -6.87 -1.27
C ALA A 65 -1.26 -6.79 -2.52
N PHE A 66 -0.93 -7.94 -3.09
CA PHE A 66 -0.18 -8.03 -4.34
C PHE A 66 -0.44 -9.37 -5.05
N GLY A 67 -0.23 -9.40 -6.36
CA GLY A 67 -0.37 -10.59 -7.18
C GLY A 67 0.81 -11.55 -7.02
N GLY A 68 0.53 -12.84 -6.89
CA GLY A 68 1.56 -13.86 -6.74
C GLY A 68 2.31 -14.21 -8.04
N ALA A 69 1.85 -13.69 -9.20
CA ALA A 69 2.50 -13.78 -10.50
C ALA A 69 3.13 -12.44 -10.95
N GLU A 70 3.20 -11.45 -10.06
CA GLU A 70 3.96 -10.22 -10.29
C GLU A 70 5.47 -10.47 -10.10
N TYR A 71 6.28 -9.46 -10.43
CA TYR A 71 7.71 -9.51 -10.12
C TYR A 71 7.94 -9.61 -8.61
N ASP A 72 8.99 -10.30 -8.20
CA ASP A 72 9.37 -10.50 -6.79
C ASP A 72 9.53 -9.18 -6.01
N GLU A 73 9.76 -8.09 -6.71
CA GLU A 73 9.88 -6.76 -6.11
C GLU A 73 8.56 -6.31 -5.43
N PHE A 74 7.39 -6.68 -5.96
CA PHE A 74 6.12 -6.37 -5.32
C PHE A 74 5.94 -7.13 -3.99
N ASP A 75 6.34 -8.41 -3.95
CA ASP A 75 6.34 -9.22 -2.72
C ASP A 75 7.30 -8.62 -1.69
N ARG A 76 8.54 -8.32 -2.11
CA ARG A 76 9.56 -7.72 -1.25
C ARG A 76 9.06 -6.41 -0.65
N GLN A 77 8.58 -5.48 -1.46
CA GLN A 77 8.14 -4.17 -1.00
C GLN A 77 6.89 -4.22 -0.12
N ALA A 78 5.94 -5.09 -0.43
CA ALA A 78 4.77 -5.30 0.42
C ALA A 78 5.17 -5.80 1.82
N GLY A 79 6.09 -6.76 1.89
CA GLY A 79 6.62 -7.29 3.14
C GLY A 79 7.42 -6.25 3.93
N ASP A 80 8.24 -5.46 3.25
CA ASP A 80 9.08 -4.44 3.90
C ASP A 80 8.24 -3.26 4.42
N LEU A 81 7.23 -2.80 3.66
CA LEU A 81 6.28 -1.80 4.15
C LEU A 81 5.52 -2.31 5.38
N ALA A 82 5.01 -3.54 5.33
CA ALA A 82 4.28 -4.13 6.45
C ALA A 82 5.13 -4.12 7.73
N LYS A 83 6.40 -4.55 7.64
CA LYS A 83 7.33 -4.54 8.76
C LYS A 83 7.64 -3.11 9.26
N ALA A 84 7.93 -2.19 8.32
CA ALA A 84 8.29 -0.82 8.66
C ALA A 84 7.15 -0.10 9.40
N TRP A 85 5.92 -0.25 8.92
CA TRP A 85 4.76 0.39 9.54
C TRP A 85 4.29 -0.32 10.80
N ALA A 86 4.40 -1.66 10.88
CA ALA A 86 4.15 -2.39 12.14
C ALA A 86 5.09 -1.93 13.26
N ALA A 87 6.37 -1.70 12.96
CA ALA A 87 7.34 -1.17 13.92
C ALA A 87 6.98 0.23 14.43
N LYS A 88 6.14 0.97 13.69
CA LYS A 88 5.60 2.30 14.03
C LYS A 88 4.19 2.23 14.63
N GLY A 89 3.69 1.04 14.95
CA GLY A 89 2.41 0.83 15.65
C GLY A 89 1.18 0.76 14.74
N VAL A 90 1.34 0.63 13.43
CA VAL A 90 0.23 0.37 12.51
C VAL A 90 -0.08 -1.13 12.47
N GLU A 91 -1.34 -1.52 12.61
CA GLU A 91 -1.76 -2.89 12.35
C GLU A 91 -1.65 -3.17 10.85
N THR A 92 -0.71 -4.02 10.45
CA THR A 92 -0.46 -4.36 9.05
C THR A 92 -0.50 -5.86 8.81
N SER A 93 -0.94 -6.24 7.63
CA SER A 93 -0.81 -7.61 7.11
C SER A 93 -0.57 -7.58 5.61
N THR A 94 -0.02 -8.67 5.07
CA THR A 94 0.15 -8.85 3.62
C THR A 94 -0.87 -9.86 3.09
N LEU A 95 -1.33 -9.66 1.86
CA LEU A 95 -2.21 -10.58 1.15
C LEU A 95 -1.63 -10.89 -0.23
N LYS A 96 -0.96 -12.03 -0.35
CA LYS A 96 -0.50 -12.56 -1.64
C LYS A 96 -1.66 -13.27 -2.35
N MET A 97 -1.92 -12.89 -3.61
CA MET A 97 -2.99 -13.45 -4.44
C MET A 97 -2.39 -14.41 -5.48
N PRO A 98 -2.39 -15.73 -5.26
CA PRO A 98 -1.78 -16.69 -6.17
C PRO A 98 -2.31 -16.58 -7.60
N GLY A 99 -1.41 -16.62 -8.59
CA GLY A 99 -1.76 -16.60 -10.01
C GLY A 99 -2.22 -15.25 -10.56
N ARG A 100 -2.36 -14.20 -9.73
CA ARG A 100 -2.69 -12.85 -10.20
C ARG A 100 -1.44 -12.10 -10.60
N ASP A 101 -1.46 -11.50 -11.76
CA ASP A 101 -0.47 -10.51 -12.23
C ASP A 101 -0.91 -9.08 -11.88
N HIS A 102 -0.10 -8.11 -12.25
CA HIS A 102 -0.35 -6.69 -11.95
C HIS A 102 -1.70 -6.17 -12.45
N PHE A 103 -2.19 -6.67 -13.57
CA PHE A 103 -3.45 -6.22 -14.16
C PHE A 103 -4.66 -6.95 -13.58
N THR A 104 -4.50 -8.22 -13.23
CA THR A 104 -5.56 -9.07 -12.69
C THR A 104 -5.68 -9.00 -11.17
N ALA A 105 -4.68 -8.48 -10.48
CA ALA A 105 -4.72 -8.30 -9.01
C ALA A 105 -5.91 -7.43 -8.58
N LEU A 106 -6.14 -6.29 -9.26
CA LEU A 106 -7.23 -5.38 -8.92
C LEU A 106 -8.61 -5.98 -9.21
N SER A 107 -8.76 -6.80 -10.27
CA SER A 107 -10.05 -7.40 -10.61
C SER A 107 -10.58 -8.37 -9.55
N ALA A 108 -9.72 -8.88 -8.67
CA ALA A 108 -10.11 -9.69 -7.53
C ALA A 108 -11.04 -8.96 -6.52
N LEU A 109 -11.10 -7.63 -6.55
CA LEU A 109 -12.10 -6.86 -5.79
C LEU A 109 -13.53 -7.04 -6.28
N ALA A 110 -13.74 -7.48 -7.51
CA ALA A 110 -15.07 -7.75 -8.06
C ALA A 110 -15.52 -9.21 -7.83
N GLU A 111 -14.67 -10.05 -7.27
CA GLU A 111 -14.93 -11.47 -7.03
C GLU A 111 -15.34 -11.66 -5.57
N THR A 112 -16.64 -11.84 -5.32
CA THR A 112 -17.21 -11.85 -3.97
C THR A 112 -16.73 -13.00 -3.07
N ASP A 113 -16.21 -14.06 -3.65
CA ASP A 113 -15.62 -15.22 -2.97
C ASP A 113 -14.07 -15.12 -2.82
N HIS A 114 -13.47 -14.04 -3.32
CA HIS A 114 -12.03 -13.85 -3.24
C HIS A 114 -11.58 -13.22 -1.91
N ALA A 115 -10.40 -13.64 -1.42
CA ALA A 115 -9.84 -13.13 -0.16
C ALA A 115 -9.62 -11.60 -0.14
N LEU A 116 -9.33 -10.98 -1.29
CA LEU A 116 -9.19 -9.52 -1.40
C LEU A 116 -10.52 -8.80 -1.14
N PHE A 117 -11.63 -9.33 -1.68
CA PHE A 117 -12.97 -8.79 -1.43
C PHE A 117 -13.33 -8.90 0.06
N ALA A 118 -13.09 -10.07 0.66
CA ALA A 118 -13.30 -10.28 2.10
C ALA A 118 -12.46 -9.33 2.97
N ALA A 119 -11.18 -9.09 2.58
CA ALA A 119 -10.32 -8.13 3.27
C ALA A 119 -10.87 -6.69 3.17
N ALA A 120 -11.35 -6.30 2.00
CA ALA A 120 -11.97 -4.99 1.81
C ALA A 120 -13.21 -4.80 2.69
N LEU A 121 -14.12 -5.79 2.74
CA LEU A 121 -15.29 -5.74 3.61
C LEU A 121 -14.90 -5.64 5.08
N LYS A 122 -13.92 -6.41 5.53
CA LYS A 122 -13.43 -6.36 6.92
C LYS A 122 -12.89 -4.97 7.27
N LEU A 123 -12.11 -4.34 6.39
CA LEU A 123 -11.58 -2.99 6.61
C LEU A 123 -12.69 -1.93 6.65
N LEU A 124 -13.78 -2.14 5.92
CA LEU A 124 -14.99 -1.29 5.96
C LEU A 124 -15.90 -1.56 7.19
N GLY A 125 -15.56 -2.53 8.03
CA GLY A 125 -16.42 -2.94 9.15
C GLY A 125 -17.70 -3.67 8.72
N LEU A 126 -17.75 -4.17 7.49
CA LEU A 126 -18.88 -4.91 6.94
C LEU A 126 -18.68 -6.42 7.13
N LYS A 127 -19.79 -7.15 7.23
CA LYS A 127 -19.78 -8.63 7.24
C LYS A 127 -19.92 -9.10 5.79
N GLY A 128 -19.05 -10.02 5.38
CA GLY A 128 -19.20 -10.78 4.15
C GLY A 128 -20.15 -11.95 4.33
#